data_b8d5a2c751c3ec2ae3a00916a3a827c5
#
_entry.id   b8d5a2c751c3ec2ae3a00916a3a827c5
#
_cell.length_a   1.000
_cell.length_b   1.000
_cell.length_c   1.000
_cell.angle_alpha   90.00
_cell.angle_beta   90.00
_cell.angle_gamma   90.00
#
_symmetry.space_group_name_H-M   'P 1'
#
loop_
_entity.id
_entity.type
_entity.pdbx_description
1 polymer ?
#
loop_
_entity_poly.entity_id
_entity_poly.type
_entity_poly.pdbx_seq_one_letter_code
_entity_poly.pdbx_strand_id
1 'polypeptide(L)'
;MINFILPMNMNSTTSKGEQARNQLIAAALAQFGEYGLHATTRDIAALAGQNIAAIPYYFGSKEDLYLACAQWIADFIGANFRPHAEAAERLFTHAQPDREAIRELIHRACKNMIVLLTHDDTLNLSKFISREQLSPTRAYQLVHDQVIAPLHSHLTRLIAAYTGRDANDTQTILHTHALIGEILAFRLGRETILLRTGWAQFDDEKTDLICQVITCHIDLILQGLTRSSGL
;
A
#
# COMPACT_ATOMS: atom_id res chain seq x y z
N MET A 1 -14.86 -7.75 9.92
CA MET A 1 -13.47 -8.23 9.73
C MET A 1 -13.11 -7.99 8.27
N ILE A 2 -12.12 -7.14 8.01
CA ILE A 2 -11.53 -7.04 6.66
C ILE A 2 -10.62 -8.25 6.55
N ASN A 3 -10.94 -9.20 5.66
CA ASN A 3 -10.04 -10.30 5.31
C ASN A 3 -8.86 -9.71 4.53
N PHE A 4 -7.83 -9.32 5.25
CA PHE A 4 -6.57 -8.88 4.69
C PHE A 4 -5.83 -10.13 4.19
N ILE A 5 -5.45 -10.14 2.91
CA ILE A 5 -4.62 -11.20 2.35
C ILE A 5 -3.21 -10.93 2.86
N LEU A 6 -2.83 -11.59 3.98
CA LEU A 6 -1.46 -11.51 4.50
C LEU A 6 -0.47 -12.10 3.48
N PRO A 7 0.72 -11.51 3.36
CA PRO A 7 1.68 -11.88 2.32
C PRO A 7 2.20 -13.31 2.39
N MET A 8 1.92 -14.06 3.47
CA MET A 8 2.54 -15.36 3.71
C MET A 8 1.59 -16.38 4.33
N ASN A 9 0.38 -16.56 3.77
CA ASN A 9 -0.38 -17.76 4.10
C ASN A 9 0.19 -18.96 3.32
N MET A 10 1.29 -19.53 3.85
CA MET A 10 2.06 -20.65 3.26
C MET A 10 1.36 -22.02 3.41
N ASN A 11 0.04 -22.08 3.55
CA ASN A 11 -0.74 -23.29 3.72
C ASN A 11 -1.47 -23.75 2.45
N SER A 12 -0.86 -23.59 1.28
CA SER A 12 -1.25 -24.32 0.09
C SER A 12 -0.07 -25.16 -0.40
N THR A 13 -0.32 -26.24 -1.10
CA THR A 13 0.61 -27.22 -1.69
C THR A 13 1.64 -26.60 -2.66
N THR A 14 2.42 -25.62 -2.16
CA THR A 14 3.54 -25.02 -2.89
C THR A 14 4.69 -26.01 -3.01
N SER A 15 5.30 -26.10 -4.18
CA SER A 15 6.48 -26.93 -4.39
C SER A 15 7.62 -26.44 -3.48
N LYS A 16 8.55 -27.34 -3.11
CA LYS A 16 9.75 -26.96 -2.32
C LYS A 16 10.51 -25.80 -2.94
N GLY A 17 10.55 -25.72 -4.27
CA GLY A 17 11.20 -24.64 -5.00
C GLY A 17 10.49 -23.29 -4.83
N GLU A 18 9.17 -23.26 -4.91
CA GLU A 18 8.38 -22.05 -4.66
C GLU A 18 8.48 -21.58 -3.22
N GLN A 19 8.52 -22.52 -2.26
CA GLN A 19 8.74 -22.20 -0.86
C GLN A 19 10.10 -21.52 -0.64
N ALA A 20 11.19 -22.07 -1.20
CA ALA A 20 12.52 -21.49 -1.12
C ALA A 20 12.57 -20.09 -1.77
N ARG A 21 11.94 -19.94 -2.95
CA ARG A 21 11.84 -18.64 -3.64
C ARG A 21 11.11 -17.60 -2.78
N ASN A 22 9.99 -17.96 -2.16
CA ASN A 22 9.21 -17.07 -1.30
C ASN A 22 9.97 -16.69 -0.03
N GLN A 23 10.71 -17.63 0.60
CA GLN A 23 11.58 -17.34 1.73
C GLN A 23 12.69 -16.34 1.36
N LEU A 24 13.27 -16.46 0.17
CA LEU A 24 14.27 -15.51 -0.32
C LEU A 24 13.68 -14.12 -0.55
N ILE A 25 12.48 -14.00 -1.11
CA ILE A 25 11.79 -12.71 -1.29
C ILE A 25 11.51 -12.06 0.07
N ALA A 26 11.00 -12.81 1.05
CA ALA A 26 10.72 -12.29 2.37
C ALA A 26 11.98 -11.78 3.08
N ALA A 27 13.05 -12.56 3.06
CA ALA A 27 14.35 -12.17 3.62
C ALA A 27 14.95 -10.97 2.86
N ALA A 28 14.81 -10.94 1.54
CA ALA A 28 15.27 -9.84 0.71
C ALA A 28 14.50 -8.54 1.00
N LEU A 29 13.17 -8.58 1.17
CA LEU A 29 12.36 -7.43 1.56
C LEU A 29 12.82 -6.85 2.90
N ALA A 30 13.12 -7.68 3.90
CA ALA A 30 13.64 -7.24 5.19
C ALA A 30 15.01 -6.56 5.02
N GLN A 31 15.95 -7.19 4.32
CA GLN A 31 17.30 -6.68 4.13
C GLN A 31 17.34 -5.43 3.22
N PHE A 32 16.59 -5.43 2.13
CA PHE A 32 16.52 -4.29 1.23
C PHE A 32 15.76 -3.10 1.85
N GLY A 33 14.72 -3.36 2.64
CA GLY A 33 14.04 -2.32 3.39
C GLY A 33 14.96 -1.60 4.36
N GLU A 34 15.87 -2.33 5.01
CA GLU A 34 16.81 -1.77 5.99
C GLU A 34 18.03 -1.15 5.32
N TYR A 35 18.66 -1.83 4.36
CA TYR A 35 19.98 -1.45 3.82
C TYR A 35 19.94 -1.05 2.34
N GLY A 36 18.80 -1.11 1.67
CA GLY A 36 18.69 -0.89 0.23
C GLY A 36 19.59 -1.86 -0.55
N LEU A 37 20.14 -1.38 -1.66
CA LEU A 37 21.07 -2.17 -2.49
C LEU A 37 22.44 -2.45 -1.82
N HIS A 38 22.69 -1.91 -0.61
CA HIS A 38 23.88 -2.29 0.18
C HIS A 38 23.73 -3.63 0.90
N ALA A 39 22.49 -4.16 1.04
CA ALA A 39 22.27 -5.51 1.57
C ALA A 39 23.05 -6.55 0.78
N THR A 40 23.64 -7.52 1.49
CA THR A 40 24.44 -8.57 0.83
C THR A 40 23.61 -9.81 0.53
N THR A 41 23.94 -10.50 -0.56
CA THR A 41 23.29 -11.78 -0.91
C THR A 41 23.55 -12.85 0.14
N ARG A 42 24.66 -12.75 0.87
CA ARG A 42 24.99 -13.67 1.98
C ARG A 42 23.99 -13.48 3.13
N ASP A 43 23.72 -12.24 3.54
CA ASP A 43 22.81 -11.96 4.66
C ASP A 43 21.37 -12.32 4.29
N ILE A 44 20.97 -12.05 3.05
CA ILE A 44 19.66 -12.45 2.53
C ILE A 44 19.50 -13.97 2.55
N ALA A 45 20.48 -14.72 2.01
CA ALA A 45 20.43 -16.19 1.99
C ALA A 45 20.43 -16.78 3.40
N ALA A 46 21.26 -16.25 4.30
CA ALA A 46 21.31 -16.68 5.70
C ALA A 46 19.97 -16.45 6.41
N LEU A 47 19.36 -15.26 6.25
CA LEU A 47 18.05 -14.93 6.82
C LEU A 47 16.94 -15.82 6.26
N ALA A 48 17.02 -16.19 4.97
CA ALA A 48 16.08 -17.09 4.31
C ALA A 48 16.28 -18.57 4.69
N GLY A 49 17.33 -18.94 5.42
CA GLY A 49 17.71 -20.34 5.66
C GLY A 49 18.10 -21.09 4.38
N GLN A 50 18.62 -20.38 3.38
CA GLN A 50 18.94 -20.91 2.07
C GLN A 50 20.46 -20.85 1.78
N ASN A 51 20.91 -21.70 0.84
CA ASN A 51 22.27 -21.57 0.32
C ASN A 51 22.39 -20.30 -0.52
N ILE A 52 23.54 -19.60 -0.46
CA ILE A 52 23.79 -18.40 -1.26
C ILE A 52 23.62 -18.63 -2.77
N ALA A 53 23.92 -19.85 -3.24
CA ALA A 53 23.72 -20.25 -4.65
C ALA A 53 22.25 -20.26 -5.09
N ALA A 54 21.29 -20.22 -4.15
CA ALA A 54 19.88 -20.17 -4.47
C ALA A 54 19.48 -18.82 -5.10
N ILE A 55 20.16 -17.72 -4.74
CA ILE A 55 19.85 -16.40 -5.31
C ILE A 55 20.12 -16.36 -6.81
N PRO A 56 21.33 -16.67 -7.31
CA PRO A 56 21.56 -16.72 -8.75
C PRO A 56 20.73 -17.81 -9.45
N TYR A 57 20.39 -18.89 -8.78
CA TYR A 57 19.55 -19.95 -9.35
C TYR A 57 18.11 -19.49 -9.60
N TYR A 58 17.46 -18.80 -8.64
CA TYR A 58 16.05 -18.39 -8.75
C TYR A 58 15.86 -17.02 -9.38
N PHE A 59 16.85 -16.12 -9.29
CA PHE A 59 16.68 -14.72 -9.68
C PHE A 59 17.75 -14.23 -10.66
N GLY A 60 18.88 -14.91 -10.82
CA GLY A 60 19.97 -14.50 -11.69
C GLY A 60 20.97 -13.59 -10.97
N SER A 61 20.55 -12.41 -10.53
CA SER A 61 21.40 -11.42 -9.84
C SER A 61 20.74 -10.87 -8.58
N LYS A 62 21.50 -10.07 -7.80
CA LYS A 62 20.95 -9.31 -6.66
C LYS A 62 19.99 -8.23 -7.13
N GLU A 63 20.28 -7.60 -8.24
CA GLU A 63 19.44 -6.59 -8.87
C GLU A 63 18.12 -7.18 -9.36
N ASP A 64 18.13 -8.37 -9.93
CA ASP A 64 16.92 -9.08 -10.33
C ASP A 64 16.08 -9.53 -9.12
N LEU A 65 16.74 -9.94 -8.01
CA LEU A 65 16.06 -10.20 -6.75
C LEU A 65 15.40 -8.91 -6.20
N TYR A 66 16.08 -7.76 -6.32
CA TYR A 66 15.50 -6.47 -5.91
C TYR A 66 14.24 -6.14 -6.73
N LEU A 67 14.28 -6.32 -8.05
CA LEU A 67 13.12 -6.15 -8.91
C LEU A 67 12.02 -7.19 -8.63
N ALA A 68 12.38 -8.42 -8.30
CA ALA A 68 11.42 -9.44 -7.89
C ALA A 68 10.71 -9.07 -6.58
N CYS A 69 11.40 -8.39 -5.64
CA CYS A 69 10.77 -7.82 -4.45
C CYS A 69 9.78 -6.71 -4.82
N ALA A 70 10.15 -5.82 -5.73
CA ALA A 70 9.25 -4.76 -6.23
C ALA A 70 8.01 -5.34 -6.91
N GLN A 71 8.17 -6.36 -7.75
CA GLN A 71 7.05 -7.07 -8.39
C GLN A 71 6.14 -7.72 -7.35
N TRP A 72 6.71 -8.41 -6.36
CA TRP A 72 5.95 -9.02 -5.29
C TRP A 72 5.13 -7.97 -4.50
N ILE A 73 5.72 -6.79 -4.22
CA ILE A 73 5.01 -5.66 -3.58
C ILE A 73 3.84 -5.20 -4.44
N ALA A 74 4.05 -5.02 -5.75
CA ALA A 74 3.00 -4.60 -6.67
C ALA A 74 1.85 -5.62 -6.72
N ASP A 75 2.18 -6.91 -6.82
CA ASP A 75 1.19 -8.00 -6.82
C ASP A 75 0.40 -8.05 -5.52
N PHE A 76 1.09 -7.91 -4.38
CA PHE A 76 0.49 -7.92 -3.05
C PHE A 76 -0.47 -6.76 -2.82
N ILE A 77 -0.05 -5.52 -3.10
CA ILE A 77 -0.91 -4.34 -2.97
C ILE A 77 -2.06 -4.44 -3.98
N GLY A 78 -1.77 -4.78 -5.23
CA GLY A 78 -2.77 -4.95 -6.28
C GLY A 78 -3.86 -5.95 -5.91
N ALA A 79 -3.49 -7.11 -5.35
CA ALA A 79 -4.46 -8.12 -4.89
C ALA A 79 -5.37 -7.60 -3.78
N ASN A 80 -4.84 -6.83 -2.83
CA ASN A 80 -5.61 -6.25 -1.72
C ASN A 80 -6.56 -5.13 -2.17
N PHE A 81 -6.21 -4.39 -3.23
CA PHE A 81 -7.04 -3.27 -3.71
C PHE A 81 -7.92 -3.61 -4.91
N ARG A 82 -7.72 -4.73 -5.59
CA ARG A 82 -8.53 -5.16 -6.73
C ARG A 82 -10.05 -5.15 -6.47
N PRO A 83 -10.56 -5.66 -5.34
CA PRO A 83 -12.00 -5.63 -5.06
C PRO A 83 -12.57 -4.21 -4.98
N HIS A 84 -11.77 -3.24 -4.50
CA HIS A 84 -12.17 -1.82 -4.42
C HIS A 84 -12.20 -1.18 -5.80
N ALA A 85 -11.19 -1.45 -6.65
CA ALA A 85 -11.15 -0.98 -8.02
C ALA A 85 -12.34 -1.53 -8.84
N GLU A 86 -12.62 -2.82 -8.76
CA GLU A 86 -13.76 -3.45 -9.43
C GLU A 86 -15.11 -2.89 -8.95
N ALA A 87 -15.26 -2.60 -7.65
CA ALA A 87 -16.46 -1.99 -7.10
C ALA A 87 -16.65 -0.56 -7.64
N ALA A 88 -15.57 0.22 -7.74
CA ALA A 88 -15.60 1.56 -8.32
C ALA A 88 -15.97 1.52 -9.81
N GLU A 89 -15.40 0.61 -10.60
CA GLU A 89 -15.75 0.49 -12.02
C GLU A 89 -17.23 0.11 -12.20
N ARG A 90 -17.76 -0.84 -11.40
CA ARG A 90 -19.19 -1.18 -11.42
C ARG A 90 -20.07 0.03 -11.10
N LEU A 91 -19.68 0.88 -10.14
CA LEU A 91 -20.44 2.08 -9.79
C LEU A 91 -20.47 3.07 -10.94
N PHE A 92 -19.36 3.26 -11.64
CA PHE A 92 -19.24 4.16 -12.78
C PHE A 92 -19.91 3.66 -14.08
N THR A 93 -20.41 2.41 -14.13
CA THR A 93 -21.28 1.98 -15.25
C THR A 93 -22.67 2.63 -15.21
N HIS A 94 -23.09 3.16 -14.07
CA HIS A 94 -24.35 3.89 -13.94
C HIS A 94 -24.20 5.36 -14.39
N ALA A 95 -25.19 5.88 -15.12
CA ALA A 95 -25.14 7.24 -15.66
C ALA A 95 -25.08 8.34 -14.56
N GLN A 96 -25.61 8.04 -13.38
CA GLN A 96 -25.53 8.89 -12.19
C GLN A 96 -25.27 8.00 -10.98
N PRO A 97 -24.00 7.80 -10.60
CA PRO A 97 -23.68 7.02 -9.42
C PRO A 97 -24.19 7.72 -8.15
N ASP A 98 -24.77 6.92 -7.24
CA ASP A 98 -25.23 7.42 -5.95
C ASP A 98 -24.05 7.98 -5.14
N ARG A 99 -24.23 9.22 -4.66
CA ARG A 99 -23.20 9.95 -3.93
C ARG A 99 -22.81 9.27 -2.62
N GLU A 100 -23.77 8.65 -1.93
CA GLU A 100 -23.50 7.89 -0.72
C GLU A 100 -22.69 6.62 -1.02
N ALA A 101 -23.01 5.92 -2.10
CA ALA A 101 -22.24 4.77 -2.54
C ALA A 101 -20.79 5.14 -2.91
N ILE A 102 -20.57 6.33 -3.52
CA ILE A 102 -19.22 6.85 -3.77
C ILE A 102 -18.48 7.07 -2.45
N ARG A 103 -19.11 7.73 -1.47
CA ARG A 103 -18.55 8.00 -0.15
C ARG A 103 -18.13 6.71 0.55
N GLU A 104 -18.98 5.71 0.54
CA GLU A 104 -18.68 4.40 1.12
C GLU A 104 -17.49 3.70 0.45
N LEU A 105 -17.35 3.85 -0.88
CA LEU A 105 -16.18 3.30 -1.60
C LEU A 105 -14.89 4.01 -1.19
N ILE A 106 -14.91 5.34 -1.04
CA ILE A 106 -13.77 6.12 -0.55
C ILE A 106 -13.39 5.64 0.86
N HIS A 107 -14.35 5.55 1.78
CA HIS A 107 -14.12 5.08 3.16
C HIS A 107 -13.52 3.67 3.17
N ARG A 108 -14.07 2.73 2.39
CA ARG A 108 -13.55 1.36 2.32
C ARG A 108 -12.13 1.29 1.77
N ALA A 109 -11.83 2.04 0.71
CA ALA A 109 -10.49 2.11 0.13
C ALA A 109 -9.47 2.67 1.14
N CYS A 110 -9.81 3.78 1.81
CA CYS A 110 -8.96 4.39 2.82
C CYS A 110 -8.81 3.49 4.06
N LYS A 111 -9.88 2.85 4.54
CA LYS A 111 -9.80 1.89 5.65
C LYS A 111 -8.87 0.72 5.30
N ASN A 112 -8.98 0.16 4.09
CA ASN A 112 -8.07 -0.89 3.64
C ASN A 112 -6.62 -0.44 3.61
N MET A 113 -6.35 0.81 3.18
CA MET A 113 -5.01 1.39 3.20
C MET A 113 -4.49 1.55 4.64
N ILE A 114 -5.32 2.02 5.57
CA ILE A 114 -4.95 2.16 6.99
C ILE A 114 -4.57 0.81 7.57
N VAL A 115 -5.42 -0.22 7.40
CA VAL A 115 -5.14 -1.58 7.88
C VAL A 115 -3.82 -2.11 7.32
N LEU A 116 -3.59 -1.94 6.00
CA LEU A 116 -2.33 -2.32 5.37
C LEU A 116 -1.13 -1.60 5.98
N LEU A 117 -1.26 -0.30 6.28
CA LEU A 117 -0.16 0.51 6.78
C LEU A 117 0.05 0.40 8.29
N THR A 118 -0.93 -0.02 9.07
CA THR A 118 -0.80 -0.21 10.53
C THR A 118 -0.31 -1.61 10.90
N HIS A 119 -0.49 -2.61 10.04
CA HIS A 119 -0.09 -3.99 10.30
C HIS A 119 1.44 -4.17 10.27
N ASP A 120 1.99 -4.88 11.26
CA ASP A 120 3.43 -5.07 11.42
C ASP A 120 4.05 -5.91 10.28
N ASP A 121 3.32 -6.89 9.73
CA ASP A 121 3.79 -7.73 8.62
C ASP A 121 4.09 -6.94 7.33
N THR A 122 3.54 -5.73 7.20
CA THR A 122 3.81 -4.85 6.05
C THR A 122 4.94 -3.85 6.28
N LEU A 123 5.61 -3.91 7.42
CA LEU A 123 6.66 -2.96 7.78
C LEU A 123 7.82 -2.99 6.78
N ASN A 124 8.31 -4.17 6.42
CA ASN A 124 9.43 -4.32 5.48
C ASN A 124 9.07 -3.82 4.06
N LEU A 125 7.85 -4.09 3.62
CA LEU A 125 7.29 -3.53 2.38
C LEU A 125 7.26 -2.00 2.43
N SER A 126 6.78 -1.43 3.54
CA SER A 126 6.71 0.02 3.73
C SER A 126 8.10 0.66 3.74
N LYS A 127 9.09 0.04 4.41
CA LYS A 127 10.49 0.50 4.39
C LYS A 127 11.05 0.50 2.97
N PHE A 128 10.81 -0.58 2.20
CA PHE A 128 11.26 -0.68 0.81
C PHE A 128 10.68 0.45 -0.05
N ILE A 129 9.35 0.65 -0.02
CA ILE A 129 8.68 1.71 -0.80
C ILE A 129 9.16 3.11 -0.36
N SER A 130 9.28 3.35 0.95
CA SER A 130 9.74 4.65 1.45
C SER A 130 11.15 4.99 0.98
N ARG A 131 12.04 3.99 0.91
CA ARG A 131 13.38 4.16 0.37
C ARG A 131 13.34 4.51 -1.13
N GLU A 132 12.52 3.80 -1.88
CA GLU A 132 12.34 4.04 -3.31
C GLU A 132 11.68 5.40 -3.60
N GLN A 133 10.81 5.90 -2.73
CA GLN A 133 10.25 7.25 -2.84
C GLN A 133 11.33 8.34 -2.67
N LEU A 134 12.31 8.12 -1.79
CA LEU A 134 13.39 9.09 -1.53
C LEU A 134 14.54 9.02 -2.54
N SER A 135 14.77 7.86 -3.14
CA SER A 135 15.83 7.60 -4.12
C SER A 135 15.34 6.62 -5.18
N PRO A 136 14.52 7.09 -6.14
CA PRO A 136 13.83 6.22 -7.09
C PRO A 136 14.79 5.45 -8.00
N THR A 137 14.52 4.15 -8.15
CA THR A 137 15.17 3.25 -9.10
C THR A 137 14.16 2.65 -10.09
N ARG A 138 14.57 1.68 -10.91
CA ARG A 138 13.64 0.90 -11.74
C ARG A 138 12.58 0.14 -10.90
N ALA A 139 12.90 -0.20 -9.65
CA ALA A 139 11.97 -0.83 -8.74
C ALA A 139 10.81 0.11 -8.36
N TYR A 140 11.11 1.41 -8.13
CA TYR A 140 10.06 2.41 -7.93
C TYR A 140 9.14 2.52 -9.14
N GLN A 141 9.71 2.64 -10.35
CA GLN A 141 8.93 2.76 -11.58
C GLN A 141 7.97 1.58 -11.74
N LEU A 142 8.43 0.36 -11.47
CA LEU A 142 7.61 -0.84 -11.53
C LEU A 142 6.42 -0.79 -10.56
N VAL A 143 6.67 -0.49 -9.27
CA VAL A 143 5.61 -0.40 -8.25
C VAL A 143 4.67 0.77 -8.54
N HIS A 144 5.23 1.92 -8.99
CA HIS A 144 4.44 3.09 -9.35
C HIS A 144 3.46 2.77 -10.47
N ASP A 145 3.95 2.25 -11.60
CA ASP A 145 3.14 2.05 -12.80
C ASP A 145 2.10 0.94 -12.62
N GLN A 146 2.44 -0.12 -11.89
CA GLN A 146 1.54 -1.26 -11.72
C GLN A 146 0.50 -1.06 -10.62
N VAL A 147 0.78 -0.24 -9.59
CA VAL A 147 -0.12 -0.17 -8.45
C VAL A 147 -0.31 1.23 -7.87
N ILE A 148 0.74 2.05 -7.66
CA ILE A 148 0.58 3.35 -7.00
C ILE A 148 -0.23 4.31 -7.88
N ALA A 149 0.15 4.49 -9.14
CA ALA A 149 -0.55 5.38 -10.06
C ALA A 149 -2.00 4.93 -10.34
N PRO A 150 -2.30 3.66 -10.62
CA PRO A 150 -3.67 3.18 -10.72
C PRO A 150 -4.52 3.44 -9.48
N LEU A 151 -4.01 3.14 -8.28
CA LEU A 151 -4.74 3.38 -7.03
C LEU A 151 -4.99 4.86 -6.77
N HIS A 152 -3.98 5.71 -6.99
CA HIS A 152 -4.12 7.16 -6.89
C HIS A 152 -5.19 7.67 -7.85
N SER A 153 -5.17 7.23 -9.12
CA SER A 153 -6.14 7.61 -10.14
C SER A 153 -7.56 7.15 -9.78
N HIS A 154 -7.74 5.93 -9.27
CA HIS A 154 -9.04 5.44 -8.82
C HIS A 154 -9.62 6.29 -7.69
N LEU A 155 -8.81 6.60 -6.68
CA LEU A 155 -9.26 7.44 -5.56
C LEU A 155 -9.56 8.87 -6.02
N THR A 156 -8.75 9.43 -6.93
CA THR A 156 -8.99 10.75 -7.53
C THR A 156 -10.33 10.79 -8.28
N ARG A 157 -10.64 9.76 -9.08
CA ARG A 157 -11.93 9.65 -9.78
C ARG A 157 -13.12 9.59 -8.82
N LEU A 158 -13.00 8.85 -7.70
CA LEU A 158 -14.05 8.79 -6.68
C LEU A 158 -14.26 10.15 -6.01
N ILE A 159 -13.18 10.83 -5.61
CA ILE A 159 -13.24 12.17 -5.00
C ILE A 159 -13.84 13.18 -5.99
N ALA A 160 -13.41 13.17 -7.25
CA ALA A 160 -13.94 14.01 -8.31
C ALA A 160 -15.44 13.80 -8.49
N ALA A 161 -15.88 12.54 -8.61
CA ALA A 161 -17.30 12.20 -8.77
C ALA A 161 -18.14 12.64 -7.56
N TYR A 162 -17.62 12.49 -6.34
CA TYR A 162 -18.31 12.94 -5.13
C TYR A 162 -18.44 14.46 -5.05
N THR A 163 -17.38 15.19 -5.40
CA THR A 163 -17.28 16.64 -5.22
C THR A 163 -17.78 17.45 -6.42
N GLY A 164 -18.02 16.80 -7.57
CA GLY A 164 -18.38 17.46 -8.83
C GLY A 164 -17.19 18.14 -9.54
N ARG A 165 -15.94 17.74 -9.18
CA ARG A 165 -14.71 18.26 -9.78
C ARG A 165 -14.24 17.43 -10.97
N ASP A 166 -13.28 17.96 -11.73
CA ASP A 166 -12.58 17.18 -12.76
C ASP A 166 -11.47 16.33 -12.12
N ALA A 167 -11.44 15.03 -12.43
CA ALA A 167 -10.42 14.11 -11.96
C ALA A 167 -9.01 14.41 -12.54
N ASN A 168 -8.93 15.13 -13.65
CA ASN A 168 -7.67 15.54 -14.29
C ASN A 168 -7.19 16.91 -13.81
N ASP A 169 -8.00 17.63 -13.03
CA ASP A 169 -7.59 18.90 -12.46
C ASP A 169 -6.48 18.72 -11.42
N THR A 170 -5.44 19.54 -11.53
CA THR A 170 -4.26 19.50 -10.63
C THR A 170 -4.66 19.64 -9.16
N GLN A 171 -5.63 20.52 -8.83
CA GLN A 171 -6.06 20.68 -7.43
C GLN A 171 -6.72 19.40 -6.90
N THR A 172 -7.56 18.75 -7.72
CA THR A 172 -8.21 17.48 -7.34
C THR A 172 -7.17 16.38 -7.09
N ILE A 173 -6.15 16.29 -7.95
CA ILE A 173 -5.01 15.37 -7.77
C ILE A 173 -4.26 15.67 -6.47
N LEU A 174 -3.97 16.94 -6.17
CA LEU A 174 -3.27 17.36 -4.96
C LEU A 174 -4.09 17.09 -3.69
N HIS A 175 -5.40 17.31 -3.71
CA HIS A 175 -6.28 16.95 -2.59
C HIS A 175 -6.27 15.46 -2.32
N THR A 176 -6.33 14.64 -3.37
CA THR A 176 -6.20 13.18 -3.24
C THR A 176 -4.87 12.79 -2.64
N HIS A 177 -3.78 13.40 -3.13
CA HIS A 177 -2.43 13.14 -2.61
C HIS A 177 -2.28 13.52 -1.14
N ALA A 178 -2.83 14.66 -0.73
CA ALA A 178 -2.83 15.11 0.67
C ALA A 178 -3.58 14.12 1.59
N LEU A 179 -4.74 13.62 1.15
CA LEU A 179 -5.52 12.62 1.88
C LEU A 179 -4.73 11.29 2.03
N ILE A 180 -4.08 10.83 0.96
CA ILE A 180 -3.20 9.66 1.01
C ILE A 180 -2.04 9.92 1.97
N GLY A 181 -1.44 11.11 1.93
CA GLY A 181 -0.37 11.53 2.82
C GLY A 181 -0.75 11.51 4.29
N GLU A 182 -1.98 11.91 4.63
CA GLU A 182 -2.51 11.82 5.99
C GLU A 182 -2.54 10.38 6.51
N ILE A 183 -2.95 9.43 5.67
CA ILE A 183 -2.94 8.00 6.01
C ILE A 183 -1.51 7.47 6.14
N LEU A 184 -0.62 7.84 5.21
CA LEU A 184 0.79 7.44 5.25
C LEU A 184 1.52 7.95 6.50
N ALA A 185 1.10 9.10 7.07
CA ALA A 185 1.69 9.65 8.28
C ALA A 185 1.61 8.68 9.47
N PHE A 186 0.60 7.83 9.56
CA PHE A 186 0.49 6.81 10.61
C PHE A 186 1.53 5.69 10.47
N ARG A 187 2.01 5.42 9.27
CA ARG A 187 3.13 4.50 9.06
C ARG A 187 4.49 5.18 9.29
N LEU A 188 4.71 6.33 8.70
CA LEU A 188 5.99 7.03 8.73
C LEU A 188 6.28 7.64 10.12
N GLY A 189 5.24 8.16 10.77
CA GLY A 189 5.30 8.73 12.12
C GLY A 189 4.89 7.76 13.24
N ARG A 190 4.91 6.45 13.00
CA ARG A 190 4.46 5.40 13.93
C ARG A 190 5.02 5.59 15.33
N GLU A 191 6.33 5.73 15.47
CA GLU A 191 7.01 5.86 16.75
C GLU A 191 6.54 7.12 17.53
N THR A 192 6.32 8.22 16.82
CA THR A 192 5.82 9.46 17.42
C THR A 192 4.43 9.24 18.05
N ILE A 193 3.54 8.53 17.36
CA ILE A 193 2.19 8.23 17.85
C ILE A 193 2.27 7.29 19.06
N LEU A 194 3.04 6.20 18.98
CA LEU A 194 3.21 5.26 20.07
C LEU A 194 3.71 5.96 21.34
N LEU A 195 4.73 6.81 21.22
CA LEU A 195 5.28 7.57 22.35
C LEU A 195 4.28 8.60 22.92
N ARG A 196 3.53 9.28 22.06
CA ARG A 196 2.57 10.33 22.49
C ARG A 196 1.30 9.77 23.12
N THR A 197 0.86 8.59 22.70
CA THR A 197 -0.35 7.94 23.19
C THR A 197 -0.08 6.94 24.31
N GLY A 198 1.17 6.51 24.48
CA GLY A 198 1.56 5.43 25.39
C GLY A 198 1.15 4.05 24.85
N TRP A 199 0.86 3.91 23.56
CA TRP A 199 0.52 2.62 22.97
C TRP A 199 1.79 1.77 22.78
N ALA A 200 1.68 0.48 23.09
CA ALA A 200 2.78 -0.45 22.85
C ALA A 200 2.93 -0.83 21.36
N GLN A 201 1.80 -0.88 20.64
CA GLN A 201 1.73 -1.25 19.22
C GLN A 201 0.40 -0.80 18.61
N PHE A 202 0.26 -0.91 17.29
CA PHE A 202 -1.02 -0.82 16.59
C PHE A 202 -1.66 -2.21 16.57
N ASP A 203 -2.61 -2.45 17.46
CA ASP A 203 -3.52 -3.59 17.45
C ASP A 203 -4.82 -3.24 16.69
N ASP A 204 -5.75 -4.20 16.62
CA ASP A 204 -7.03 -4.00 15.93
C ASP A 204 -7.83 -2.82 16.50
N GLU A 205 -7.86 -2.67 17.85
CA GLU A 205 -8.56 -1.58 18.53
C GLU A 205 -7.98 -0.20 18.17
N LYS A 206 -6.66 -0.08 18.18
CA LYS A 206 -5.95 1.17 17.81
C LYS A 206 -6.08 1.47 16.33
N THR A 207 -6.02 0.46 15.50
CA THR A 207 -6.25 0.58 14.05
C THR A 207 -7.68 1.05 13.76
N ASP A 208 -8.69 0.51 14.45
CA ASP A 208 -10.07 0.99 14.29
C ASP A 208 -10.24 2.44 14.78
N LEU A 209 -9.55 2.86 15.84
CA LEU A 209 -9.56 4.26 16.28
C LEU A 209 -8.93 5.18 15.23
N ILE A 210 -7.81 4.80 14.64
CA ILE A 210 -7.20 5.53 13.52
C ILE A 210 -8.17 5.62 12.34
N CYS A 211 -8.85 4.52 12.00
CA CYS A 211 -9.87 4.52 10.96
C CYS A 211 -11.00 5.51 11.23
N GLN A 212 -11.48 5.62 12.47
CA GLN A 212 -12.55 6.58 12.85
C GLN A 212 -12.08 8.02 12.66
N VAL A 213 -10.86 8.36 13.10
CA VAL A 213 -10.28 9.70 12.94
C VAL A 213 -10.16 10.06 11.46
N ILE A 214 -9.56 9.19 10.67
CA ILE A 214 -9.36 9.43 9.22
C ILE A 214 -10.71 9.50 8.48
N THR A 215 -11.67 8.65 8.81
CA THR A 215 -13.01 8.71 8.20
C THR A 215 -13.69 10.05 8.46
N CYS A 216 -13.57 10.58 9.69
CA CYS A 216 -14.08 11.91 10.01
C CYS A 216 -13.41 13.00 9.19
N HIS A 217 -12.08 12.97 9.02
CA HIS A 217 -11.33 13.93 8.20
C HIS A 217 -11.72 13.84 6.72
N ILE A 218 -11.88 12.63 6.17
CA ILE A 218 -12.34 12.41 4.81
C ILE A 218 -13.69 13.10 4.59
N ASP A 219 -14.66 12.91 5.48
CA ASP A 219 -15.98 13.53 5.37
C ASP A 219 -15.91 15.06 5.39
N LEU A 220 -15.08 15.63 6.27
CA LEU A 220 -14.85 17.07 6.33
C LEU A 220 -14.22 17.61 5.05
N ILE A 221 -13.21 16.92 4.52
CA ILE A 221 -12.55 17.28 3.25
C ILE A 221 -13.56 17.23 2.09
N LEU A 222 -14.29 16.12 1.95
CA LEU A 222 -15.28 15.93 0.88
C LEU A 222 -16.37 17.00 0.92
N GLN A 223 -16.89 17.35 2.11
CA GLN A 223 -17.86 18.41 2.29
C GLN A 223 -17.27 19.78 1.93
N GLY A 224 -16.04 20.07 2.38
CA GLY A 224 -15.35 21.32 2.09
C GLY A 224 -15.13 21.52 0.59
N LEU A 225 -14.65 20.49 -0.10
CA LEU A 225 -14.38 20.52 -1.53
C LEU A 225 -15.67 20.70 -2.38
N THR A 226 -16.78 20.11 -1.94
CA THR A 226 -18.08 20.29 -2.61
C THR A 226 -18.57 21.74 -2.54
N ARG A 227 -18.43 22.41 -1.39
CA ARG A 227 -18.84 23.81 -1.21
C ARG A 227 -18.01 24.78 -2.04
N SER A 228 -16.74 24.48 -2.25
CA SER A 228 -15.82 25.32 -3.03
C SER A 228 -16.04 25.23 -4.54
N SER A 229 -16.75 24.21 -5.03
CA SER A 229 -17.10 24.05 -6.45
C SER A 229 -18.32 24.89 -6.88
N GLY A 230 -19.01 25.54 -5.95
CA GLY A 230 -20.20 26.38 -6.19
C GLY A 230 -19.93 27.88 -6.14
N LEU A 231 -18.67 28.33 -6.09
CA LEU A 231 -18.23 29.71 -6.20
C LEU A 231 -17.49 29.90 -7.53
#